data_122948e9ccfc5731de7a2b4efa8cc8b4
#
_entry.id   122948e9ccfc5731de7a2b4efa8cc8b4
#
_cell.length_a   1.000
_cell.length_b   1.000
_cell.length_c   1.000
_cell.angle_alpha   90.00
_cell.angle_beta   90.00
_cell.angle_gamma   90.00
#
_symmetry.space_group_name_H-M   'P 1'
#
loop_
_entity.id
_entity.type
_entity.pdbx_description
1 polymer ?
#
loop_
_entity_poly.entity_id
_entity_poly.type
_entity_poly.pdbx_seq_one_letter_code
_entity_poly.pdbx_strand_id
1 'polypeptide(L)'
;MTAYGYIRVSTAEQNEDRQLLAMQDIGISSGKIFMDKQSGKDFNRPQYKKLMRKLKSGDTLYIKSIDRLGRNYEEIQNQWRIITKEKKADIVVIDMPLLDTRRDKNLLGTFISDIVLQLLSFVAENERVNIRQRQKEGIAAAKKRGVRFGRPRKNMPPEFYESIEKWKSKEMSVQEILEIYKISESTFFRRLREYSMENK
;
A
#
# COMPACT_ATOMS: atom_id res chain seq x y z
N MET A 1 19.17 -14.07 24.43
CA MET A 1 19.10 -13.08 23.33
C MET A 1 18.93 -13.82 22.02
N THR A 2 17.84 -13.60 21.31
CA THR A 2 17.54 -14.23 20.04
C THR A 2 17.47 -13.16 18.96
N ALA A 3 18.08 -13.45 17.79
CA ALA A 3 17.98 -12.57 16.61
C ALA A 3 16.82 -13.03 15.74
N TYR A 4 15.95 -12.11 15.38
CA TYR A 4 14.82 -12.30 14.46
C TYR A 4 14.94 -11.37 13.27
N GLY A 5 14.55 -11.83 12.09
CA GLY A 5 14.42 -11.02 10.87
C GLY A 5 12.96 -10.76 10.52
N TYR A 6 12.65 -9.55 10.07
CA TYR A 6 11.36 -9.24 9.48
C TYR A 6 11.51 -8.71 8.06
N ILE A 7 10.76 -9.31 7.15
CA ILE A 7 10.75 -9.00 5.73
C ILE A 7 9.31 -8.61 5.33
N ARG A 8 9.18 -7.55 4.55
CA ARG A 8 7.91 -7.15 3.96
C ARG A 8 8.08 -6.82 2.49
N VAL A 9 7.26 -7.42 1.63
CA VAL A 9 7.16 -7.14 0.20
C VAL A 9 5.74 -6.73 -0.16
N SER A 10 5.59 -5.77 -1.06
CA SER A 10 4.29 -5.15 -1.39
C SER A 10 3.50 -5.94 -2.43
N THR A 11 4.14 -6.76 -3.26
CA THR A 11 3.53 -7.62 -4.27
C THR A 11 4.26 -8.96 -4.37
N ALA A 12 3.60 -9.97 -4.91
CA ALA A 12 4.22 -11.28 -5.16
C ALA A 12 5.40 -11.22 -6.16
N GLU A 13 5.49 -10.15 -6.96
CA GLU A 13 6.52 -9.94 -7.98
C GLU A 13 7.74 -9.15 -7.47
N GLN A 14 7.65 -8.53 -6.29
CA GLN A 14 8.81 -7.88 -5.70
C GLN A 14 9.77 -8.94 -5.15
N ASN A 15 10.99 -8.92 -5.69
CA ASN A 15 12.04 -9.85 -5.32
C ASN A 15 12.42 -9.66 -3.83
N GLU A 16 12.07 -10.68 -3.03
CA GLU A 16 12.37 -10.78 -1.60
C GLU A 16 13.84 -11.12 -1.34
N ASP A 17 14.54 -11.63 -2.38
CA ASP A 17 15.90 -12.17 -2.26
C ASP A 17 16.88 -11.18 -1.63
N ARG A 18 16.80 -9.89 -2.00
CA ARG A 18 17.66 -8.87 -1.40
C ARG A 18 17.50 -8.73 0.11
N GLN A 19 16.29 -8.93 0.62
CA GLN A 19 16.04 -8.86 2.05
C GLN A 19 16.45 -10.17 2.73
N LEU A 20 16.19 -11.31 2.09
CA LEU A 20 16.61 -12.62 2.57
C LEU A 20 18.13 -12.73 2.66
N LEU A 21 18.84 -12.36 1.59
CA LEU A 21 20.30 -12.35 1.57
C LEU A 21 20.87 -11.48 2.69
N ALA A 22 20.36 -10.26 2.85
CA ALA A 22 20.80 -9.37 3.93
C ALA A 22 20.58 -9.97 5.33
N MET A 23 19.52 -10.77 5.54
CA MET A 23 19.30 -11.47 6.80
C MET A 23 20.25 -12.66 6.98
N GLN A 24 20.56 -13.38 5.90
CA GLN A 24 21.49 -14.51 5.90
C GLN A 24 22.92 -14.05 6.15
N ASP A 25 23.35 -12.94 5.52
CA ASP A 25 24.68 -12.36 5.67
C ASP A 25 24.99 -11.98 7.13
N ILE A 26 23.99 -11.60 7.91
CA ILE A 26 24.12 -11.32 9.35
C ILE A 26 23.86 -12.55 10.23
N GLY A 27 23.73 -13.74 9.64
CA GLY A 27 23.63 -15.03 10.34
C GLY A 27 22.25 -15.35 10.93
N ILE A 28 21.15 -14.76 10.44
CA ILE A 28 19.80 -15.11 10.90
C ILE A 28 19.33 -16.34 10.18
N SER A 29 19.04 -17.41 10.93
CA SER A 29 18.52 -18.64 10.38
C SER A 29 17.10 -18.48 9.81
N SER A 30 16.76 -19.20 8.74
CA SER A 30 15.47 -19.09 8.04
C SER A 30 14.26 -19.30 8.95
N GLY A 31 14.35 -20.16 9.97
CA GLY A 31 13.28 -20.37 10.95
C GLY A 31 13.00 -19.19 11.90
N LYS A 32 13.88 -18.17 11.88
CA LYS A 32 13.73 -16.93 12.68
C LYS A 32 13.40 -15.71 11.81
N ILE A 33 13.17 -15.91 10.51
CA ILE A 33 12.75 -14.87 9.57
C ILE A 33 11.24 -14.93 9.41
N PHE A 34 10.58 -13.81 9.64
CA PHE A 34 9.13 -13.62 9.47
C PHE A 34 8.88 -12.77 8.24
N MET A 35 8.05 -13.26 7.32
CA MET A 35 7.82 -12.59 6.05
C MET A 35 6.34 -12.38 5.78
N ASP A 36 5.95 -11.13 5.51
CA ASP A 36 4.63 -10.77 5.02
C ASP A 36 4.70 -10.33 3.55
N LYS A 37 3.94 -11.03 2.70
CA LYS A 37 3.77 -10.72 1.27
C LYS A 37 2.38 -10.11 1.09
N GLN A 38 2.28 -8.78 1.14
CA GLN A 38 0.98 -8.11 1.01
C GLN A 38 1.07 -6.76 0.33
N SER A 39 0.09 -6.48 -0.55
CA SER A 39 -0.06 -5.19 -1.20
C SER A 39 -0.31 -4.06 -0.20
N GLY A 40 0.10 -2.86 -0.57
CA GLY A 40 0.14 -1.68 0.29
C GLY A 40 -1.18 -1.21 0.92
N LYS A 41 -2.33 -1.83 0.63
CA LYS A 41 -3.65 -1.39 1.14
C LYS A 41 -4.09 -2.12 2.40
N ASP A 42 -3.62 -3.33 2.66
CA ASP A 42 -4.09 -4.14 3.77
C ASP A 42 -3.07 -4.17 4.91
N PHE A 43 -3.51 -3.78 6.12
CA PHE A 43 -2.67 -3.72 7.32
C PHE A 43 -2.56 -5.08 8.03
N ASN A 44 -3.10 -6.13 7.43
CA ASN A 44 -3.05 -7.44 8.02
C ASN A 44 -1.67 -8.06 7.84
N ARG A 45 -0.80 -7.94 8.85
CA ARG A 45 0.56 -8.48 8.89
C ARG A 45 0.61 -9.69 9.84
N PRO A 46 0.14 -10.86 9.42
CA PRO A 46 0.04 -12.02 10.30
C PRO A 46 1.40 -12.49 10.84
N GLN A 47 2.44 -12.45 10.00
CA GLN A 47 3.78 -12.84 10.43
C GLN A 47 4.42 -11.80 11.36
N TYR A 48 4.21 -10.52 11.11
CA TYR A 48 4.63 -9.47 12.02
C TYR A 48 3.96 -9.61 13.40
N LYS A 49 2.64 -9.82 13.43
CA LYS A 49 1.90 -10.07 14.68
C LYS A 49 2.43 -11.29 15.43
N LYS A 50 2.80 -12.35 14.69
CA LYS A 50 3.39 -13.57 15.23
C LYS A 50 4.78 -13.31 15.83
N LEU A 51 5.60 -12.54 15.13
CA LEU A 51 6.91 -12.08 15.57
C LEU A 51 6.78 -11.27 16.86
N MET A 52 5.88 -10.27 16.89
CA MET A 52 5.67 -9.40 18.05
C MET A 52 5.21 -10.16 19.29
N ARG A 53 4.51 -11.29 19.16
CA ARG A 53 4.17 -12.18 20.27
C ARG A 53 5.37 -12.98 20.79
N LYS A 54 6.32 -13.31 19.90
CA LYS A 54 7.53 -14.07 20.27
C LYS A 54 8.64 -13.21 20.84
N LEU A 55 8.71 -11.95 20.42
CA LEU A 55 9.76 -11.01 20.79
C LEU A 55 9.73 -10.72 22.30
N LYS A 56 10.86 -10.96 22.96
CA LYS A 56 11.08 -10.78 24.41
C LYS A 56 12.16 -9.75 24.69
N SER A 57 12.23 -9.32 25.93
CA SER A 57 13.30 -8.41 26.39
C SER A 57 14.69 -8.99 26.12
N GLY A 58 15.55 -8.16 25.55
CA GLY A 58 16.91 -8.52 25.16
C GLY A 58 17.05 -9.25 23.81
N ASP A 59 15.92 -9.57 23.13
CA ASP A 59 15.98 -10.05 21.76
C ASP A 59 16.28 -8.90 20.78
N THR A 60 16.74 -9.22 19.57
CA THR A 60 17.03 -8.23 18.54
C THR A 60 16.20 -8.47 17.29
N LEU A 61 15.48 -7.45 16.84
CA LEU A 61 14.78 -7.44 15.56
C LEU A 61 15.63 -6.77 14.48
N TYR A 62 15.90 -7.49 13.41
CA TYR A 62 16.57 -6.99 12.22
C TYR A 62 15.55 -6.70 11.13
N ILE A 63 15.65 -5.53 10.53
CA ILE A 63 14.92 -5.12 9.33
C ILE A 63 15.90 -4.55 8.32
N LYS A 64 15.63 -4.70 7.01
CA LYS A 64 16.52 -4.15 5.99
C LYS A 64 16.46 -2.63 5.97
N SER A 65 15.27 -2.06 5.94
CA SER A 65 15.03 -0.62 5.88
C SER A 65 13.86 -0.22 6.77
N ILE A 66 13.83 1.04 7.21
CA ILE A 66 12.88 1.55 8.20
C ILE A 66 11.42 1.47 7.74
N ASP A 67 11.17 1.60 6.44
CA ASP A 67 9.84 1.49 5.81
C ASP A 67 9.22 0.08 5.93
N ARG A 68 9.99 -0.91 6.39
CA ARG A 68 9.44 -2.24 6.71
C ARG A 68 8.59 -2.23 7.97
N LEU A 69 8.85 -1.33 8.92
CA LEU A 69 8.07 -1.18 10.16
C LEU A 69 6.71 -0.56 9.93
N GLY A 70 6.63 0.46 9.08
CA GLY A 70 5.40 1.21 8.88
C GLY A 70 5.28 1.79 7.48
N ARG A 71 4.11 2.36 7.18
CA ARG A 71 3.80 3.03 5.91
C ARG A 71 3.83 4.55 6.03
N ASN A 72 3.69 5.04 7.22
CA ASN A 72 3.71 6.46 7.55
C ASN A 72 4.50 6.69 8.82
N TYR A 73 4.72 7.95 9.12
CA TYR A 73 5.47 8.42 10.26
C TYR A 73 4.98 7.85 11.59
N GLU A 74 3.68 8.02 11.86
CA GLU A 74 3.06 7.61 13.13
C GLU A 74 3.19 6.11 13.36
N GLU A 75 2.99 5.32 12.31
CA GLU A 75 3.12 3.87 12.40
C GLU A 75 4.56 3.44 12.69
N ILE A 76 5.54 4.02 11.98
CA ILE A 76 6.97 3.72 12.21
C ILE A 76 7.35 4.05 13.65
N GLN A 77 7.01 5.25 14.13
CA GLN A 77 7.29 5.67 15.50
C GLN A 77 6.61 4.76 16.53
N ASN A 78 5.34 4.43 16.32
CA ASN A 78 4.60 3.57 17.24
C ASN A 78 5.23 2.17 17.33
N GLN A 79 5.55 1.56 16.18
CA GLN A 79 6.20 0.25 16.16
C GLN A 79 7.59 0.28 16.80
N TRP A 80 8.37 1.33 16.52
CA TRP A 80 9.67 1.54 17.17
C TRP A 80 9.53 1.62 18.69
N ARG A 81 8.60 2.44 19.19
CA ARG A 81 8.31 2.58 20.62
C ARG A 81 7.88 1.25 21.25
N ILE A 82 6.98 0.51 20.61
CA ILE A 82 6.52 -0.80 21.08
C ILE A 82 7.71 -1.76 21.23
N ILE A 83 8.57 -1.85 20.22
CA ILE A 83 9.71 -2.77 20.25
C ILE A 83 10.73 -2.36 21.30
N THR A 84 11.15 -1.10 21.32
CA THR A 84 12.26 -0.64 22.17
C THR A 84 11.84 -0.38 23.62
N LYS A 85 10.66 0.22 23.84
CA LYS A 85 10.23 0.64 25.19
C LYS A 85 9.32 -0.40 25.86
N GLU A 86 8.33 -0.96 25.14
CA GLU A 86 7.39 -1.91 25.74
C GLU A 86 7.94 -3.34 25.77
N LYS A 87 8.50 -3.81 24.65
CA LYS A 87 9.11 -5.15 24.56
C LYS A 87 10.52 -5.18 25.15
N LYS A 88 11.18 -4.03 25.28
CA LYS A 88 12.59 -3.91 25.70
C LYS A 88 13.51 -4.77 24.83
N ALA A 89 13.20 -4.84 23.55
CA ALA A 89 13.98 -5.53 22.54
C ALA A 89 14.79 -4.52 21.73
N ASP A 90 15.91 -4.96 21.18
CA ASP A 90 16.73 -4.13 20.32
C ASP A 90 16.20 -4.16 18.88
N ILE A 91 16.47 -3.09 18.14
CA ILE A 91 16.18 -2.97 16.69
C ILE A 91 17.46 -2.62 15.95
N VAL A 92 17.64 -3.25 14.79
CA VAL A 92 18.74 -2.97 13.86
C VAL A 92 18.17 -2.75 12.47
N VAL A 93 18.43 -1.59 11.91
CA VAL A 93 18.12 -1.26 10.51
C VAL A 93 19.38 -1.44 9.69
N ILE A 94 19.43 -2.48 8.84
CA ILE A 94 20.66 -2.90 8.14
C ILE A 94 21.20 -1.78 7.23
N ASP A 95 20.31 -1.12 6.48
CA ASP A 95 20.69 -0.05 5.56
C ASP A 95 20.99 1.29 6.27
N MET A 96 20.80 1.35 7.60
CA MET A 96 21.00 2.55 8.41
C MET A 96 21.69 2.23 9.75
N PRO A 97 23.01 2.11 9.78
CA PRO A 97 23.76 1.72 10.99
C PRO A 97 23.56 2.64 12.19
N LEU A 98 23.13 3.90 11.98
CA LEU A 98 22.75 4.83 13.05
C LEU A 98 21.47 4.41 13.80
N LEU A 99 20.65 3.56 13.18
CA LEU A 99 19.43 2.98 13.79
C LEU A 99 19.72 1.56 14.30
N ASP A 100 20.80 1.39 15.05
CA ASP A 100 21.14 0.16 15.78
C ASP A 100 21.10 0.44 17.29
N THR A 101 19.99 0.08 17.94
CA THR A 101 19.76 0.37 19.36
C THR A 101 20.66 -0.44 20.32
N ARG A 102 21.42 -1.43 19.80
CA ARG A 102 22.37 -2.21 20.61
C ARG A 102 23.65 -1.42 20.93
N ARG A 103 24.05 -0.52 20.01
CA ARG A 103 25.33 0.18 20.05
C ARG A 103 25.40 1.22 21.16
N ASP A 104 24.29 1.88 21.42
CA ASP A 104 24.26 3.01 22.34
C ASP A 104 23.17 2.84 23.39
N LYS A 105 23.43 1.97 24.36
CA LYS A 105 22.53 1.81 25.54
C LYS A 105 22.61 3.00 26.51
N ASN A 106 23.43 4.00 26.22
CA ASN A 106 23.49 5.25 26.96
C ASN A 106 22.36 6.21 26.51
N LEU A 107 22.07 7.17 27.36
CA LEU A 107 21.01 8.17 27.13
C LEU A 107 21.18 8.93 25.81
N LEU A 108 22.44 9.21 25.43
CA LEU A 108 22.79 9.96 24.22
C LEU A 108 22.49 9.16 22.93
N GLY A 109 22.84 7.87 22.88
CA GLY A 109 22.58 7.04 21.71
C GLY A 109 21.10 6.81 21.46
N THR A 110 20.31 6.59 22.51
CA THR A 110 18.84 6.51 22.42
C THR A 110 18.27 7.81 21.88
N PHE A 111 18.74 8.96 22.37
CA PHE A 111 18.30 10.28 21.94
C PHE A 111 18.65 10.56 20.46
N ILE A 112 19.85 10.21 20.02
CA ILE A 112 20.27 10.35 18.61
C ILE A 112 19.41 9.47 17.71
N SER A 113 19.17 8.22 18.08
CA SER A 113 18.29 7.30 17.32
C SER A 113 16.87 7.84 17.18
N ASP A 114 16.32 8.38 18.27
CA ASP A 114 14.98 8.99 18.27
C ASP A 114 14.93 10.24 17.36
N ILE A 115 15.94 11.10 17.36
CA ILE A 115 16.02 12.28 16.48
C ILE A 115 16.14 11.85 15.01
N VAL A 116 17.03 10.91 14.69
CA VAL A 116 17.22 10.42 13.33
C VAL A 116 15.92 9.81 12.81
N LEU A 117 15.24 9.02 13.65
CA LEU A 117 13.94 8.46 13.31
C LEU A 117 12.91 9.55 12.99
N GLN A 118 12.83 10.60 13.81
CA GLN A 118 11.92 11.74 13.59
C GLN A 118 12.23 12.45 12.27
N LEU A 119 13.50 12.73 12.01
CA LEU A 119 13.92 13.44 10.79
C LEU A 119 13.60 12.63 9.53
N LEU A 120 13.96 11.35 9.50
CA LEU A 120 13.69 10.48 8.35
C LEU A 120 12.20 10.32 8.08
N SER A 121 11.43 10.21 9.13
CA SER A 121 9.98 10.09 9.03
C SER A 121 9.34 11.37 8.51
N PHE A 122 9.82 12.52 8.94
CA PHE A 122 9.38 13.82 8.43
C PHE A 122 9.70 13.98 6.93
N VAL A 123 10.90 13.60 6.50
CA VAL A 123 11.30 13.65 5.09
C VAL A 123 10.41 12.73 4.24
N ALA A 124 10.16 11.51 4.71
CA ALA A 124 9.31 10.55 4.00
C ALA A 124 7.87 11.04 3.85
N GLU A 125 7.31 11.69 4.87
CA GLU A 125 5.95 12.24 4.80
C GLU A 125 5.88 13.45 3.85
N ASN A 126 6.87 14.35 3.89
CA ASN A 126 6.96 15.46 2.94
C ASN A 126 7.05 14.97 1.49
N GLU A 127 7.82 13.94 1.23
CA GLU A 127 7.93 13.37 -0.13
C GLU A 127 6.58 12.81 -0.60
N ARG A 128 5.84 12.13 0.27
CA ARG A 128 4.47 11.66 -0.04
C ARG A 128 3.50 12.79 -0.36
N VAL A 129 3.53 13.85 0.43
CA VAL A 129 2.69 15.04 0.20
C VAL A 129 3.03 15.64 -1.15
N ASN A 130 4.32 15.80 -1.45
CA ASN A 130 4.80 16.34 -2.72
C ASN A 130 4.42 15.46 -3.93
N ILE A 131 4.50 14.14 -3.80
CA ILE A 131 4.09 13.20 -4.87
C ILE A 131 2.57 13.34 -5.12
N ARG A 132 1.75 13.36 -4.06
CA ARG A 132 0.30 13.53 -4.19
C ARG A 132 -0.06 14.87 -4.83
N GLN A 133 0.64 15.93 -4.45
CA GLN A 133 0.44 17.25 -5.03
C GLN A 133 0.76 17.26 -6.53
N ARG A 134 1.95 16.75 -6.92
CA ARG A 134 2.33 16.62 -8.34
C ARG A 134 1.35 15.76 -9.14
N GLN A 135 0.83 14.67 -8.55
CA GLN A 135 -0.21 13.86 -9.19
C GLN A 135 -1.50 14.65 -9.43
N LYS A 136 -1.97 15.40 -8.42
CA LYS A 136 -3.17 16.25 -8.55
C LYS A 136 -3.00 17.29 -9.66
N GLU A 137 -1.87 17.95 -9.68
CA GLU A 137 -1.52 18.95 -10.69
C GLU A 137 -1.43 18.32 -12.09
N GLY A 138 -0.77 17.18 -12.22
CA GLY A 138 -0.68 16.42 -13.46
C GLY A 138 -2.05 15.98 -13.99
N ILE A 139 -2.93 15.48 -13.11
CA ILE A 139 -4.30 15.10 -13.45
C ILE A 139 -5.11 16.34 -13.89
N ALA A 140 -4.98 17.45 -13.17
CA ALA A 140 -5.68 18.69 -13.50
C ALA A 140 -5.24 19.23 -14.87
N ALA A 141 -3.93 19.24 -15.14
CA ALA A 141 -3.38 19.65 -16.43
C ALA A 141 -3.81 18.72 -17.59
N ALA A 142 -3.83 17.42 -17.36
CA ALA A 142 -4.29 16.45 -18.35
C ALA A 142 -5.80 16.59 -18.64
N LYS A 143 -6.63 16.82 -17.62
CA LYS A 143 -8.07 17.12 -17.80
C LYS A 143 -8.30 18.38 -18.62
N LYS A 144 -7.52 19.46 -18.39
CA LYS A 144 -7.59 20.68 -19.20
C LYS A 144 -7.25 20.43 -20.68
N ARG A 145 -6.38 19.45 -20.97
CA ARG A 145 -6.05 19.00 -22.34
C ARG A 145 -7.06 18.01 -22.93
N GLY A 146 -8.18 17.74 -22.22
CA GLY A 146 -9.22 16.82 -22.70
C GLY A 146 -8.95 15.35 -22.43
N VAL A 147 -7.89 14.98 -21.68
CA VAL A 147 -7.62 13.59 -21.34
C VAL A 147 -8.67 13.08 -20.37
N ARG A 148 -9.34 12.01 -20.72
CA ARG A 148 -10.32 11.34 -19.87
C ARG A 148 -9.63 10.24 -19.06
N PHE A 149 -9.82 10.28 -17.75
CA PHE A 149 -9.31 9.26 -16.81
C PHE A 149 -10.41 8.26 -16.48
N GLY A 150 -10.00 7.07 -16.10
CA GLY A 150 -10.87 5.99 -15.68
C GLY A 150 -10.97 4.87 -16.72
N ARG A 151 -11.83 3.89 -16.44
CA ARG A 151 -12.06 2.77 -17.36
C ARG A 151 -12.66 3.31 -18.69
N PRO A 152 -12.12 2.89 -19.86
CA PRO A 152 -12.70 3.25 -21.14
C PRO A 152 -14.20 2.91 -21.19
N ARG A 153 -14.97 3.80 -21.77
CA ARG A 153 -16.40 3.55 -21.96
C ARG A 153 -16.59 2.44 -22.97
N LYS A 154 -17.45 1.47 -22.67
CA LYS A 154 -17.86 0.46 -23.64
C LYS A 154 -18.64 1.16 -24.76
N ASN A 155 -18.15 1.10 -25.99
CA ASN A 155 -18.91 1.60 -27.12
C ASN A 155 -20.13 0.70 -27.32
N MET A 156 -21.30 1.32 -27.52
CA MET A 156 -22.54 0.59 -27.84
C MET A 156 -22.68 0.58 -29.37
N PRO A 157 -23.08 -0.57 -29.93
CA PRO A 157 -23.35 -0.65 -31.37
C PRO A 157 -24.63 0.15 -31.70
N PRO A 158 -24.85 0.55 -32.98
CA PRO A 158 -26.04 1.31 -33.40
C PRO A 158 -27.37 0.64 -32.97
N GLU A 159 -27.44 -0.68 -33.05
CA GLU A 159 -28.59 -1.50 -32.72
C GLU A 159 -29.02 -1.38 -31.24
N PHE A 160 -28.11 -0.96 -30.39
CA PHE A 160 -28.42 -0.66 -28.99
C PHE A 160 -29.42 0.52 -28.88
N TYR A 161 -29.24 1.52 -29.69
CA TYR A 161 -30.12 2.70 -29.69
C TYR A 161 -31.49 2.39 -30.27
N GLU A 162 -31.57 1.50 -31.26
CA GLU A 162 -32.84 0.95 -31.76
C GLU A 162 -33.57 0.15 -30.66
N SER A 163 -32.83 -0.60 -29.86
CA SER A 163 -33.40 -1.35 -28.70
C SER A 163 -33.94 -0.41 -27.63
N ILE A 164 -33.35 0.79 -27.44
CA ILE A 164 -33.91 1.82 -26.55
C ILE A 164 -35.30 2.30 -27.06
N GLU A 165 -35.44 2.51 -28.38
CA GLU A 165 -36.73 2.93 -28.94
C GLU A 165 -37.80 1.81 -28.79
N LYS A 166 -37.42 0.54 -29.04
CA LYS A 166 -38.31 -0.62 -28.79
C LYS A 166 -38.71 -0.75 -27.32
N TRP A 167 -37.83 -0.41 -26.40
CA TRP A 167 -38.17 -0.36 -24.98
C TRP A 167 -39.15 0.77 -24.65
N LYS A 168 -39.00 1.94 -25.26
CA LYS A 168 -39.94 3.06 -25.08
C LYS A 168 -41.34 2.71 -25.63
N SER A 169 -41.40 1.98 -26.75
CA SER A 169 -42.66 1.48 -27.35
C SER A 169 -43.24 0.26 -26.61
N LYS A 170 -42.59 -0.25 -25.56
CA LYS A 170 -42.93 -1.44 -24.80
C LYS A 170 -42.86 -2.77 -25.60
N GLU A 171 -42.14 -2.79 -26.69
CA GLU A 171 -41.88 -3.97 -27.52
C GLU A 171 -40.75 -4.85 -26.98
N MET A 172 -39.90 -4.29 -26.11
CA MET A 172 -38.74 -4.98 -25.51
C MET A 172 -38.62 -4.61 -24.03
N SER A 173 -38.24 -5.57 -23.20
CA SER A 173 -37.98 -5.34 -21.77
C SER A 173 -36.56 -4.88 -21.51
N VAL A 174 -36.31 -4.23 -20.36
CA VAL A 174 -34.95 -3.87 -19.92
C VAL A 174 -34.09 -5.13 -19.77
N GLN A 175 -34.62 -6.21 -19.21
CA GLN A 175 -33.90 -7.45 -18.99
C GLN A 175 -33.34 -8.06 -20.26
N GLU A 176 -34.14 -8.12 -21.32
CA GLU A 176 -33.72 -8.58 -22.65
C GLU A 176 -32.55 -7.74 -23.20
N ILE A 177 -32.61 -6.42 -23.06
CA ILE A 177 -31.54 -5.51 -23.48
C ILE A 177 -30.26 -5.79 -22.67
N LEU A 178 -30.36 -5.97 -21.35
CA LEU A 178 -29.22 -6.26 -20.49
C LEU A 178 -28.52 -7.56 -20.88
N GLU A 179 -29.29 -8.59 -21.24
CA GLU A 179 -28.76 -9.90 -21.67
C GLU A 179 -28.09 -9.82 -23.05
N ILE A 180 -28.74 -9.20 -24.03
CA ILE A 180 -28.23 -9.06 -25.39
C ILE A 180 -26.87 -8.34 -25.40
N TYR A 181 -26.79 -7.19 -24.70
CA TYR A 181 -25.59 -6.34 -24.74
C TYR A 181 -24.60 -6.64 -23.63
N LYS A 182 -24.89 -7.58 -22.74
CA LYS A 182 -24.07 -7.97 -21.56
C LYS A 182 -23.63 -6.73 -20.77
N ILE A 183 -24.59 -5.91 -20.35
CA ILE A 183 -24.38 -4.69 -19.58
C ILE A 183 -25.20 -4.74 -18.29
N SER A 184 -24.76 -3.95 -17.30
CA SER A 184 -25.54 -3.78 -16.07
C SER A 184 -26.68 -2.77 -16.28
N GLU A 185 -27.71 -2.87 -15.47
CA GLU A 185 -28.84 -1.95 -15.44
C GLU A 185 -28.41 -0.49 -15.26
N SER A 186 -27.44 -0.25 -14.37
CA SER A 186 -26.87 1.08 -14.18
C SER A 186 -26.18 1.64 -15.44
N THR A 187 -25.60 0.76 -16.27
CA THR A 187 -25.01 1.15 -17.56
C THR A 187 -26.09 1.49 -18.56
N PHE A 188 -27.17 0.71 -18.62
CA PHE A 188 -28.32 0.98 -19.50
C PHE A 188 -28.95 2.35 -19.20
N PHE A 189 -29.34 2.62 -17.95
CA PHE A 189 -29.96 3.91 -17.61
C PHE A 189 -29.04 5.11 -17.77
N ARG A 190 -27.74 4.92 -17.60
CA ARG A 190 -26.77 5.98 -17.92
C ARG A 190 -26.75 6.29 -19.42
N ARG A 191 -26.71 5.26 -20.27
CA ARG A 191 -26.73 5.42 -21.74
C ARG A 191 -28.05 6.00 -22.25
N LEU A 192 -29.15 5.59 -21.65
CA LEU A 192 -30.47 6.16 -21.94
C LEU A 192 -30.51 7.68 -21.66
N ARG A 193 -29.92 8.12 -20.55
CA ARG A 193 -29.83 9.55 -20.24
C ARG A 193 -28.95 10.30 -21.24
N GLU A 194 -27.80 9.74 -21.62
CA GLU A 194 -26.92 10.32 -22.65
C GLU A 194 -27.66 10.46 -23.98
N TYR A 195 -28.32 9.42 -24.46
CA TYR A 195 -29.13 9.42 -25.68
C TYR A 195 -30.27 10.43 -25.66
N SER A 196 -30.93 10.56 -24.53
CA SER A 196 -32.04 11.54 -24.36
C SER A 196 -31.55 12.99 -24.32
N MET A 197 -30.30 13.25 -24.00
CA MET A 197 -29.68 14.59 -24.03
C MET A 197 -29.20 14.99 -25.42
N GLU A 198 -28.77 14.01 -26.24
CA GLU A 198 -28.27 14.24 -27.60
C GLU A 198 -29.42 14.42 -28.62
N ASN A 199 -30.64 13.95 -28.27
CA ASN A 199 -31.83 14.01 -29.14
C ASN A 199 -32.88 15.03 -28.65
N LYS A 200 -32.49 16.00 -27.84
CA LYS A 200 -33.25 17.19 -27.47
C LYS A 200 -32.68 18.39 -28.21
#